data_18ca1cc002c13463efcbedadcc5dcc42
#
_entry.id   18ca1cc002c13463efcbedadcc5dcc42
#
_cell.length_a   1.000
_cell.length_b   1.000
_cell.length_c   1.000
_cell.angle_alpha   90.00
_cell.angle_beta   90.00
_cell.angle_gamma   90.00
#
_symmetry.space_group_name_H-M   'P 1'
#
loop_
_entity.id
_entity.type
_entity.pdbx_description
1 polymer ?
#
loop_
_entity_poly.entity_id
_entity_poly.type
_entity_poly.pdbx_seq_one_letter_code
_entity_poly.pdbx_strand_id
1 'polypeptide(L)'
;MSEEGAIAAEDFCRMCGYDEDRFWEAGWPTSAVCDCCGNESGIGDMGATPGSWSGVEGLHAFRGWWLGTGARWERPRRKPRDWDVLRQLENIPPPWRTPAPPLPDRARRIAERESHSSLGTETVCRICGLPGEVFWRDGRPTESFCPSCGAESGIDDLGTPGNWDALSGIRARRGYWAAVGAPWAVPAARPAEWNVMEQLAGLPDAWR
;
A
#
# COMPACT_ATOMS: atom_id res chain seq x y z
N MET A 1 34.10 22.86 7.97
CA MET A 1 32.74 23.17 8.43
C MET A 1 31.83 22.52 7.41
N SER A 2 31.37 21.31 7.72
CA SER A 2 30.46 20.56 6.86
C SER A 2 29.10 21.26 6.94
N GLU A 3 28.53 21.65 5.80
CA GLU A 3 27.13 22.06 5.72
C GLU A 3 26.30 20.82 6.11
N GLU A 4 25.89 20.79 7.39
CA GLU A 4 24.80 19.95 7.83
C GLU A 4 23.59 20.38 7.00
N GLY A 5 23.24 19.55 6.00
CA GLY A 5 22.12 19.81 5.14
C GLY A 5 20.89 20.06 6.01
N ALA A 6 20.35 21.28 5.95
CA ALA A 6 19.09 21.61 6.58
C ALA A 6 18.08 20.57 6.14
N ILE A 7 17.57 19.78 7.11
CA ILE A 7 16.49 18.83 6.84
C ILE A 7 15.32 19.66 6.33
N ALA A 8 15.03 19.52 5.05
CA ALA A 8 14.02 20.32 4.36
C ALA A 8 12.65 20.11 5.01
N ALA A 9 11.80 21.13 4.95
CA ALA A 9 10.40 20.99 5.32
C ALA A 9 9.73 19.97 4.38
N GLU A 10 8.83 19.15 4.93
CA GLU A 10 8.01 18.25 4.13
C GLU A 10 6.58 18.79 4.09
N ASP A 11 6.24 19.40 2.97
CA ASP A 11 4.91 19.96 2.70
C ASP A 11 3.99 18.91 2.05
N PHE A 12 4.19 17.64 2.38
CA PHE A 12 3.40 16.51 1.90
C PHE A 12 3.17 15.46 3.00
N CYS A 13 2.00 14.82 2.97
CA CYS A 13 1.71 13.69 3.83
C CYS A 13 2.43 12.44 3.34
N ARG A 14 3.32 11.85 4.14
CA ARG A 14 4.08 10.63 3.83
C ARG A 14 3.19 9.43 3.51
N MET A 15 1.93 9.42 4.02
CA MET A 15 0.97 8.35 3.78
C MET A 15 0.33 8.42 2.40
N CYS A 16 -0.26 9.58 2.04
CA CYS A 16 -1.11 9.71 0.87
C CYS A 16 -0.67 10.75 -0.16
N GLY A 17 0.39 11.52 0.11
CA GLY A 17 0.89 12.53 -0.82
C GLY A 17 0.08 13.83 -0.86
N TYR A 18 -0.87 14.05 0.06
CA TYR A 18 -1.57 15.32 0.20
C TYR A 18 -0.58 16.43 0.55
N ASP A 19 -0.58 17.55 -0.15
CA ASP A 19 0.47 18.57 -0.17
C ASP A 19 -0.02 20.00 0.15
N GLU A 20 -1.19 20.15 0.76
CA GLU A 20 -1.72 21.46 1.15
C GLU A 20 -1.36 21.88 2.58
N ASP A 21 -0.59 21.06 3.33
CA ASP A 21 -0.15 21.33 4.69
C ASP A 21 1.32 21.00 4.90
N ARG A 22 1.96 21.66 5.88
CA ARG A 22 3.30 21.30 6.31
C ARG A 22 3.23 20.24 7.38
N PHE A 23 3.74 19.04 7.07
CA PHE A 23 3.71 17.89 7.98
C PHE A 23 4.97 17.75 8.82
N TRP A 24 6.14 18.11 8.25
CA TRP A 24 7.42 18.01 8.96
C TRP A 24 8.25 19.28 8.74
N GLU A 25 8.94 19.75 9.77
CA GLU A 25 9.82 20.92 9.71
C GLU A 25 11.10 20.65 10.48
N ALA A 26 12.25 20.84 9.86
CA ALA A 26 13.57 20.59 10.44
C ALA A 26 13.71 19.19 11.12
N GLY A 27 13.05 18.17 10.55
CA GLY A 27 13.03 16.79 11.08
C GLY A 27 12.06 16.53 12.23
N TRP A 28 11.24 17.52 12.61
CA TRP A 28 10.22 17.41 13.65
C TRP A 28 8.81 17.40 13.05
N PRO A 29 7.89 16.60 13.61
CA PRO A 29 6.51 16.65 13.18
C PRO A 29 5.83 17.94 13.62
N THR A 30 4.93 18.45 12.79
CA THR A 30 4.15 19.65 13.11
C THR A 30 2.83 19.33 13.82
N SER A 31 2.52 18.05 14.03
CA SER A 31 1.22 17.55 14.50
C SER A 31 0.05 17.91 13.56
N ALA A 32 0.34 18.22 12.29
CA ALA A 32 -0.69 18.44 11.29
C ALA A 32 -1.48 17.14 11.03
N VAL A 33 -2.82 17.25 11.02
CA VAL A 33 -3.72 16.15 10.65
C VAL A 33 -4.08 16.26 9.19
N CYS A 34 -3.76 15.24 8.41
CA CYS A 34 -4.00 15.21 6.98
C CYS A 34 -5.50 15.21 6.65
N ASP A 35 -5.97 16.23 5.94
CA ASP A 35 -7.37 16.35 5.51
C ASP A 35 -7.83 15.21 4.59
N CYS A 36 -6.88 14.55 3.92
CA CYS A 36 -7.15 13.44 3.02
C CYS A 36 -7.23 12.10 3.77
N CYS A 37 -6.15 11.62 4.37
CA CYS A 37 -6.11 10.26 4.95
C CYS A 37 -6.26 10.21 6.48
N GLY A 38 -6.34 11.36 7.16
CA GLY A 38 -6.48 11.45 8.61
C GLY A 38 -5.20 11.17 9.40
N ASN A 39 -4.06 10.94 8.74
CA ASN A 39 -2.79 10.75 9.44
C ASN A 39 -2.36 12.03 10.17
N GLU A 40 -2.01 11.93 11.44
CA GLU A 40 -1.35 12.99 12.18
C GLU A 40 0.17 12.81 12.09
N SER A 41 0.89 13.87 11.66
CA SER A 41 2.34 13.84 11.55
C SER A 41 2.98 13.60 12.92
N GLY A 42 3.92 12.66 12.98
CA GLY A 42 4.58 12.25 14.22
C GLY A 42 3.81 11.22 15.03
N ILE A 43 2.62 10.79 14.61
CA ILE A 43 1.89 9.67 15.23
C ILE A 43 1.86 8.48 14.27
N GLY A 44 1.15 8.57 13.15
CA GLY A 44 1.04 7.46 12.22
C GLY A 44 2.30 7.19 11.40
N ASP A 45 3.17 8.16 11.27
CA ASP A 45 4.47 8.08 10.58
C ASP A 45 5.68 8.17 11.53
N MET A 46 5.46 7.97 12.84
CA MET A 46 6.52 7.96 13.85
C MET A 46 7.52 6.86 13.60
N GLY A 47 8.81 7.20 13.66
CA GLY A 47 9.91 6.25 13.44
C GLY A 47 10.11 5.83 12.00
N ALA A 48 9.28 6.29 11.07
CA ALA A 48 9.48 6.01 9.66
C ALA A 48 10.79 6.63 9.15
N THR A 49 11.58 5.81 8.43
CA THR A 49 12.89 6.19 7.90
C THR A 49 12.91 5.96 6.39
N PRO A 50 13.19 7.01 5.59
CA PRO A 50 13.21 6.87 4.13
C PRO A 50 14.39 6.02 3.66
N GLY A 51 14.26 5.42 2.47
CA GLY A 51 15.33 4.70 1.78
C GLY A 51 15.50 3.22 2.16
N SER A 52 14.71 2.69 3.11
CA SER A 52 14.70 1.27 3.43
C SER A 52 13.28 0.74 3.57
N TRP A 53 13.03 -0.52 3.17
CA TRP A 53 11.72 -1.13 3.31
C TRP A 53 11.24 -1.15 4.76
N SER A 54 12.06 -1.64 5.68
CA SER A 54 11.71 -1.71 7.11
C SER A 54 11.41 -0.35 7.72
N GLY A 55 12.00 0.72 7.17
CA GLY A 55 11.75 2.10 7.61
C GLY A 55 10.44 2.68 7.07
N VAL A 56 9.88 2.13 5.98
CA VAL A 56 8.68 2.66 5.31
C VAL A 56 7.53 1.64 5.25
N GLU A 57 7.73 0.43 5.70
CA GLU A 57 6.72 -0.65 5.63
C GLU A 57 5.41 -0.26 6.32
N GLY A 58 5.48 0.36 7.49
CA GLY A 58 4.30 0.86 8.21
C GLY A 58 3.52 1.92 7.41
N LEU A 59 4.22 2.83 6.73
CA LEU A 59 3.61 3.83 5.85
C LEU A 59 2.88 3.15 4.68
N HIS A 60 3.53 2.16 4.07
CA HIS A 60 2.94 1.39 2.98
C HIS A 60 1.72 0.60 3.47
N ALA A 61 1.79 -0.02 4.65
CA ALA A 61 0.68 -0.77 5.22
C ALA A 61 -0.55 0.13 5.49
N PHE A 62 -0.34 1.29 6.09
CA PHE A 62 -1.42 2.27 6.30
C PHE A 62 -2.02 2.75 4.96
N ARG A 63 -1.17 3.13 4.00
CA ARG A 63 -1.60 3.53 2.65
C ARG A 63 -2.42 2.44 1.98
N GLY A 64 -1.96 1.19 2.05
CA GLY A 64 -2.66 0.06 1.47
C GLY A 64 -4.00 -0.25 2.13
N TRP A 65 -4.10 -0.07 3.45
CA TRP A 65 -5.37 -0.12 4.16
C TRP A 65 -6.31 1.01 3.72
N TRP A 66 -5.85 2.25 3.74
CA TRP A 66 -6.63 3.42 3.31
C TRP A 66 -7.17 3.27 1.89
N LEU A 67 -6.33 2.83 0.95
CA LEU A 67 -6.73 2.53 -0.43
C LEU A 67 -7.74 1.38 -0.50
N GLY A 68 -7.49 0.27 0.20
CA GLY A 68 -8.37 -0.91 0.22
C GLY A 68 -9.73 -0.64 0.84
N THR A 69 -9.84 0.38 1.69
CA THR A 69 -11.11 0.84 2.30
C THR A 69 -11.78 1.98 1.52
N GLY A 70 -11.30 2.28 0.30
CA GLY A 70 -11.91 3.23 -0.61
C GLY A 70 -11.32 4.63 -0.60
N ALA A 71 -10.13 4.81 -0.06
CA ALA A 71 -9.40 6.09 -0.01
C ALA A 71 -10.28 7.25 0.48
N ARG A 72 -10.97 7.04 1.59
CA ARG A 72 -11.90 8.01 2.16
C ARG A 72 -11.15 9.23 2.68
N TRP A 73 -11.69 10.40 2.37
CA TRP A 73 -11.18 11.66 2.88
C TRP A 73 -11.65 11.90 4.32
N GLU A 74 -10.72 12.26 5.20
CA GLU A 74 -11.00 12.66 6.59
C GLU A 74 -11.91 13.89 6.60
N ARG A 75 -11.63 14.86 5.72
CA ARG A 75 -12.47 16.03 5.49
C ARG A 75 -13.07 16.00 4.08
N PRO A 76 -14.23 15.33 3.85
CA PRO A 76 -14.80 15.13 2.52
C PRO A 76 -15.04 16.42 1.73
N ARG A 77 -15.26 17.56 2.43
CA ARG A 77 -15.47 18.87 1.79
C ARG A 77 -14.21 19.45 1.15
N ARG A 78 -13.04 18.95 1.53
CA ARG A 78 -11.74 19.37 0.99
C ARG A 78 -11.34 18.55 -0.23
N LYS A 79 -12.03 17.47 -0.53
CA LYS A 79 -11.74 16.61 -1.68
C LYS A 79 -11.98 17.38 -2.99
N PRO A 80 -10.95 17.53 -3.86
CA PRO A 80 -11.11 18.11 -5.18
C PRO A 80 -12.11 17.32 -6.03
N ARG A 81 -12.84 18.00 -6.93
CA ARG A 81 -13.82 17.34 -7.80
C ARG A 81 -13.19 16.40 -8.83
N ASP A 82 -11.99 16.75 -9.28
CA ASP A 82 -11.17 16.03 -10.26
C ASP A 82 -10.04 15.23 -9.59
N TRP A 83 -10.24 14.88 -8.31
CA TRP A 83 -9.23 14.15 -7.54
C TRP A 83 -8.91 12.80 -8.15
N ASP A 84 -7.63 12.57 -8.37
CA ASP A 84 -7.04 11.30 -8.79
C ASP A 84 -6.03 10.83 -7.74
N VAL A 85 -6.24 9.62 -7.22
CA VAL A 85 -5.42 9.08 -6.14
C VAL A 85 -3.98 8.79 -6.59
N LEU A 86 -3.79 8.27 -7.82
CA LEU A 86 -2.45 7.97 -8.32
C LEU A 86 -1.65 9.24 -8.52
N ARG A 87 -2.27 10.28 -9.09
CA ARG A 87 -1.66 11.59 -9.26
C ARG A 87 -1.26 12.21 -7.91
N GLN A 88 -2.10 12.10 -6.88
CA GLN A 88 -1.75 12.59 -5.54
C GLN A 88 -0.58 11.81 -4.94
N LEU A 89 -0.53 10.48 -5.13
CA LEU A 89 0.57 9.65 -4.62
C LEU A 89 1.92 9.95 -5.30
N GLU A 90 1.94 10.56 -6.47
CA GLU A 90 3.17 11.01 -7.14
C GLU A 90 3.92 12.09 -6.34
N ASN A 91 3.22 12.87 -5.49
CA ASN A 91 3.83 13.86 -4.59
C ASN A 91 4.73 13.23 -3.52
N ILE A 92 4.62 11.93 -3.28
CA ILE A 92 5.47 11.22 -2.32
C ILE A 92 6.85 11.01 -2.95
N PRO A 93 7.95 11.56 -2.37
CA PRO A 93 9.29 11.36 -2.90
C PRO A 93 9.74 9.90 -2.92
N PRO A 94 10.66 9.52 -3.86
CA PRO A 94 11.13 8.14 -4.02
C PRO A 94 11.63 7.44 -2.75
N PRO A 95 12.37 8.10 -1.81
CA PRO A 95 12.82 7.44 -0.59
C PRO A 95 11.69 6.94 0.32
N TRP A 96 10.48 7.54 0.24
CA TRP A 96 9.28 7.13 0.93
C TRP A 96 8.45 6.08 0.15
N ARG A 97 8.95 5.64 -1.00
CA ARG A 97 8.38 4.62 -1.89
C ARG A 97 9.35 3.46 -2.13
N THR A 98 10.17 3.12 -1.14
CA THR A 98 11.17 2.04 -1.24
C THR A 98 10.47 0.68 -1.42
N PRO A 99 10.90 -0.15 -2.40
CA PRO A 99 10.29 -1.45 -2.66
C PRO A 99 10.60 -2.48 -1.59
N ALA A 100 9.69 -3.45 -1.41
CA ALA A 100 9.95 -4.62 -0.60
C ALA A 100 11.14 -5.41 -1.14
N PRO A 101 12.06 -5.87 -0.28
CA PRO A 101 13.05 -6.83 -0.68
C PRO A 101 12.38 -8.18 -0.98
N PRO A 102 13.00 -9.03 -1.82
CA PRO A 102 12.58 -10.41 -1.98
C PRO A 102 12.54 -11.13 -0.62
N LEU A 103 11.51 -11.94 -0.38
CA LEU A 103 11.45 -12.76 0.84
C LEU A 103 12.56 -13.81 0.80
N PRO A 104 13.34 -13.95 1.89
CA PRO A 104 14.30 -15.05 2.02
C PRO A 104 13.57 -16.40 1.93
N ASP A 105 14.16 -17.40 1.25
CA ASP A 105 13.56 -18.74 1.04
C ASP A 105 13.08 -19.42 2.33
N ARG A 106 13.75 -19.17 3.46
CA ARG A 106 13.33 -19.71 4.75
C ARG A 106 12.05 -19.06 5.27
N ALA A 107 11.93 -17.75 5.15
CA ALA A 107 10.74 -17.00 5.57
C ALA A 107 9.55 -17.39 4.68
N ARG A 108 9.78 -17.53 3.38
CA ARG A 108 8.81 -18.03 2.41
C ARG A 108 8.23 -19.39 2.82
N ARG A 109 9.07 -20.39 3.13
CA ARG A 109 8.62 -21.74 3.54
C ARG A 109 7.86 -21.76 4.88
N ILE A 110 8.19 -20.89 5.81
CA ILE A 110 7.47 -20.77 7.08
C ILE A 110 6.08 -20.17 6.81
N ALA A 111 6.03 -19.09 6.05
CA ALA A 111 4.80 -18.40 5.71
C ALA A 111 3.84 -19.29 4.90
N GLU A 112 4.35 -20.10 3.96
CA GLU A 112 3.58 -21.10 3.22
C GLU A 112 2.92 -22.16 4.13
N ARG A 113 3.56 -22.54 5.23
CA ARG A 113 3.03 -23.51 6.21
C ARG A 113 1.98 -22.91 7.13
N GLU A 114 2.09 -21.63 7.43
CA GLU A 114 1.23 -20.95 8.40
C GLU A 114 0.06 -20.19 7.74
N SER A 115 0.13 -20.00 6.42
CA SER A 115 -0.94 -19.34 5.67
C SER A 115 -2.05 -20.31 5.33
N HIS A 116 -3.09 -20.27 6.13
CA HIS A 116 -4.33 -20.97 5.83
C HIS A 116 -5.44 -19.97 5.61
N SER A 117 -6.10 -20.04 4.46
CA SER A 117 -7.35 -19.34 4.22
C SER A 117 -8.51 -20.29 4.49
N SER A 118 -9.47 -19.88 5.30
CA SER A 118 -10.73 -20.58 5.50
C SER A 118 -11.78 -20.20 4.44
N LEU A 119 -11.41 -19.36 3.46
CA LEU A 119 -12.36 -18.74 2.53
C LEU A 119 -12.70 -19.59 1.29
N GLY A 120 -12.27 -20.87 1.23
CA GLY A 120 -12.53 -21.73 0.08
C GLY A 120 -11.71 -21.33 -1.14
N THR A 121 -12.38 -21.15 -2.29
CA THR A 121 -11.72 -20.72 -3.54
C THR A 121 -11.74 -19.20 -3.63
N GLU A 122 -10.54 -18.59 -3.77
CA GLU A 122 -10.39 -17.15 -3.94
C GLU A 122 -9.97 -16.85 -5.40
N THR A 123 -10.82 -16.10 -6.08
CA THR A 123 -10.60 -15.70 -7.49
C THR A 123 -10.27 -14.22 -7.64
N VAL A 124 -9.89 -13.57 -6.54
CA VAL A 124 -9.52 -12.16 -6.51
C VAL A 124 -8.15 -12.03 -5.88
N CYS A 125 -7.26 -11.26 -6.51
CA CYS A 125 -5.94 -10.96 -5.96
C CYS A 125 -6.07 -10.18 -4.64
N ARG A 126 -5.52 -10.72 -3.56
CA ARG A 126 -5.55 -10.11 -2.21
C ARG A 126 -4.85 -8.76 -2.12
N ILE A 127 -3.89 -8.51 -3.03
CA ILE A 127 -3.14 -7.25 -3.07
C ILE A 127 -3.96 -6.15 -3.75
N CYS A 128 -4.39 -6.37 -4.99
CA CYS A 128 -4.92 -5.30 -5.84
C CYS A 128 -6.39 -5.43 -6.22
N GLY A 129 -7.06 -6.52 -5.84
CA GLY A 129 -8.48 -6.69 -6.13
C GLY A 129 -8.80 -7.16 -7.55
N LEU A 130 -7.79 -7.47 -8.39
CA LEU A 130 -8.04 -7.97 -9.74
C LEU A 130 -8.74 -9.32 -9.69
N PRO A 131 -9.92 -9.49 -10.33
CA PRO A 131 -10.60 -10.77 -10.42
C PRO A 131 -10.08 -11.61 -11.60
N GLY A 132 -10.39 -12.90 -11.59
CA GLY A 132 -10.26 -13.77 -12.75
C GLY A 132 -9.50 -15.07 -12.46
N GLU A 133 -8.27 -14.98 -12.01
CA GLU A 133 -7.45 -16.15 -11.70
C GLU A 133 -7.85 -16.79 -10.37
N VAL A 134 -7.65 -18.10 -10.26
CA VAL A 134 -7.77 -18.78 -8.96
C VAL A 134 -6.46 -18.60 -8.22
N PHE A 135 -6.41 -17.71 -7.25
CA PHE A 135 -5.21 -17.46 -6.44
C PHE A 135 -5.08 -18.43 -5.27
N TRP A 136 -6.21 -18.81 -4.65
CA TRP A 136 -6.22 -19.75 -3.53
C TRP A 136 -7.34 -20.75 -3.67
N ARG A 137 -7.08 -22.00 -3.29
CA ARG A 137 -8.07 -23.10 -3.32
C ARG A 137 -7.96 -23.91 -2.04
N ASP A 138 -9.06 -24.02 -1.30
CA ASP A 138 -9.14 -24.78 -0.04
C ASP A 138 -8.01 -24.43 0.95
N GLY A 139 -7.72 -23.13 1.08
CA GLY A 139 -6.70 -22.61 1.97
C GLY A 139 -5.26 -22.77 1.49
N ARG A 140 -5.06 -23.21 0.24
CA ARG A 140 -3.72 -23.40 -0.36
C ARG A 140 -3.51 -22.43 -1.53
N PRO A 141 -2.31 -21.85 -1.66
CA PRO A 141 -1.99 -21.04 -2.82
C PRO A 141 -1.92 -21.90 -4.08
N THR A 142 -2.21 -21.30 -5.23
CA THR A 142 -2.14 -21.97 -6.54
C THR A 142 -0.90 -21.58 -7.33
N GLU A 143 -0.02 -20.75 -6.74
CA GLU A 143 1.14 -20.14 -7.41
C GLU A 143 0.75 -19.27 -8.63
N SER A 144 -0.50 -18.81 -8.67
CA SER A 144 -0.99 -17.93 -9.72
C SER A 144 -0.36 -16.55 -9.61
N PHE A 145 0.02 -16.01 -10.76
CA PHE A 145 0.62 -14.68 -10.89
C PHE A 145 -0.45 -13.65 -11.29
N CYS A 146 -0.49 -12.53 -10.56
CA CYS A 146 -1.41 -11.44 -10.87
C CYS A 146 -0.88 -10.55 -11.99
N PRO A 147 -1.54 -10.46 -13.16
CA PRO A 147 -1.04 -9.63 -14.26
C PRO A 147 -1.09 -8.13 -13.99
N SER A 148 -1.88 -7.68 -13.00
CA SER A 148 -1.93 -6.28 -12.59
C SER A 148 -0.77 -5.92 -11.65
N CYS A 149 -0.76 -6.41 -10.42
CA CYS A 149 0.24 -5.98 -9.42
C CYS A 149 1.52 -6.83 -9.39
N GLY A 150 1.58 -7.94 -10.14
CA GLY A 150 2.74 -8.82 -10.17
C GLY A 150 2.87 -9.75 -8.96
N ALA A 151 1.89 -9.78 -8.07
CA ALA A 151 1.94 -10.66 -6.92
C ALA A 151 1.73 -12.12 -7.31
N GLU A 152 2.50 -13.01 -6.70
CA GLU A 152 2.34 -14.46 -6.79
C GLU A 152 1.66 -14.98 -5.52
N SER A 153 0.60 -15.80 -5.70
CA SER A 153 -0.13 -16.36 -4.57
C SER A 153 0.75 -17.33 -3.77
N GLY A 154 0.71 -17.19 -2.44
CA GLY A 154 1.56 -17.96 -1.54
C GLY A 154 2.98 -17.40 -1.34
N ILE A 155 3.31 -16.29 -2.01
CA ILE A 155 4.59 -15.59 -1.82
C ILE A 155 4.32 -14.17 -1.32
N ASP A 156 3.57 -13.40 -2.09
CA ASP A 156 3.40 -11.98 -1.88
C ASP A 156 2.14 -11.63 -1.09
N ASP A 157 1.20 -12.57 -1.00
CA ASP A 157 -0.14 -12.39 -0.47
C ASP A 157 -0.42 -13.22 0.79
N LEU A 158 0.63 -13.56 1.53
CA LEU A 158 0.53 -14.31 2.79
C LEU A 158 -0.11 -13.45 3.87
N GLY A 159 -1.06 -14.03 4.59
CA GLY A 159 -1.77 -13.33 5.66
C GLY A 159 -2.97 -14.11 6.16
N THR A 160 -3.55 -13.64 7.26
CA THR A 160 -4.77 -14.22 7.86
C THR A 160 -5.91 -13.23 7.72
N PRO A 161 -7.03 -13.61 7.07
CA PRO A 161 -8.13 -12.69 6.84
C PRO A 161 -8.72 -12.17 8.16
N GLY A 162 -9.04 -10.88 8.19
CA GLY A 162 -9.61 -10.21 9.35
C GLY A 162 -8.65 -9.96 10.53
N ASN A 163 -7.40 -10.38 10.45
CA ASN A 163 -6.38 -10.10 11.47
C ASN A 163 -5.53 -8.89 11.04
N TRP A 164 -5.55 -7.81 11.83
CA TRP A 164 -4.88 -6.56 11.49
C TRP A 164 -3.39 -6.74 11.23
N ASP A 165 -2.68 -7.38 12.15
CA ASP A 165 -1.21 -7.54 12.07
C ASP A 165 -0.81 -8.49 10.95
N ALA A 166 -1.56 -9.59 10.76
CA ALA A 166 -1.30 -10.55 9.71
C ALA A 166 -1.63 -10.04 8.29
N LEU A 167 -2.33 -8.91 8.17
CA LEU A 167 -2.59 -8.22 6.89
C LEU A 167 -1.56 -7.15 6.57
N SER A 168 -0.64 -6.82 7.47
CA SER A 168 0.32 -5.72 7.28
C SER A 168 1.15 -5.90 6.00
N GLY A 169 1.62 -7.10 5.70
CA GLY A 169 2.38 -7.40 4.49
C GLY A 169 1.59 -7.20 3.20
N ILE A 170 0.34 -7.70 3.16
CA ILE A 170 -0.58 -7.53 2.02
C ILE A 170 -0.85 -6.04 1.79
N ARG A 171 -1.14 -5.31 2.86
CA ARG A 171 -1.40 -3.87 2.83
C ARG A 171 -0.17 -3.09 2.40
N ALA A 172 1.01 -3.44 2.92
CA ALA A 172 2.25 -2.77 2.56
C ALA A 172 2.56 -2.94 1.06
N ARG A 173 2.40 -4.14 0.51
CA ARG A 173 2.56 -4.38 -0.94
C ARG A 173 1.55 -3.59 -1.77
N ARG A 174 0.28 -3.55 -1.37
CA ARG A 174 -0.76 -2.72 -2.00
C ARG A 174 -0.39 -1.25 -1.99
N GLY A 175 0.00 -0.74 -0.83
CA GLY A 175 0.37 0.66 -0.65
C GLY A 175 1.62 1.05 -1.44
N TYR A 176 2.60 0.16 -1.53
CA TYR A 176 3.76 0.35 -2.40
C TYR A 176 3.37 0.37 -3.87
N TRP A 177 2.66 -0.67 -4.35
CA TRP A 177 2.22 -0.77 -5.75
C TRP A 177 1.48 0.48 -6.22
N ALA A 178 0.55 0.99 -5.41
CA ALA A 178 -0.17 2.21 -5.73
C ALA A 178 0.74 3.45 -5.73
N ALA A 179 1.67 3.56 -4.75
CA ALA A 179 2.58 4.71 -4.64
C ALA A 179 3.56 4.84 -5.80
N VAL A 180 3.83 3.76 -6.53
CA VAL A 180 4.66 3.78 -7.75
C VAL A 180 3.83 3.88 -9.03
N GLY A 181 2.55 4.28 -8.93
CA GLY A 181 1.66 4.51 -10.06
C GLY A 181 0.85 3.29 -10.49
N ALA A 182 0.75 2.28 -9.65
CA ALA A 182 0.01 1.04 -9.90
C ALA A 182 0.35 0.39 -11.26
N PRO A 183 1.64 0.15 -11.55
CA PRO A 183 2.06 -0.41 -12.84
C PRO A 183 1.50 -1.82 -13.04
N TRP A 184 1.07 -2.13 -14.27
CA TRP A 184 0.68 -3.48 -14.64
C TRP A 184 1.92 -4.33 -14.91
N ALA A 185 2.03 -5.48 -14.22
CA ALA A 185 3.12 -6.43 -14.42
C ALA A 185 3.10 -7.02 -15.84
N VAL A 186 1.89 -7.18 -16.41
CA VAL A 186 1.67 -7.52 -17.81
C VAL A 186 0.96 -6.35 -18.48
N PRO A 187 1.68 -5.35 -19.07
CA PRO A 187 1.07 -4.14 -19.61
C PRO A 187 -0.01 -4.39 -20.65
N ALA A 188 0.14 -5.45 -21.46
CA ALA A 188 -0.85 -5.81 -22.48
C ALA A 188 -2.19 -6.32 -21.91
N ALA A 189 -2.23 -6.71 -20.64
CA ALA A 189 -3.45 -7.13 -19.96
C ALA A 189 -4.26 -5.98 -19.35
N ARG A 190 -3.70 -4.75 -19.36
CA ARG A 190 -4.39 -3.58 -18.79
C ARG A 190 -5.57 -3.17 -19.67
N PRO A 191 -6.81 -3.10 -19.12
CA PRO A 191 -7.95 -2.56 -19.85
C PRO A 191 -7.73 -1.09 -20.25
N ALA A 192 -8.31 -0.69 -21.40
CA ALA A 192 -8.17 0.68 -21.90
C ALA A 192 -8.77 1.73 -20.92
N GLU A 193 -9.89 1.40 -20.32
CA GLU A 193 -10.59 2.26 -19.35
C GLU A 193 -10.41 1.72 -17.92
N TRP A 194 -9.15 1.46 -17.54
CA TRP A 194 -8.86 0.96 -16.21
C TRP A 194 -8.84 2.07 -15.16
N ASN A 195 -9.46 1.80 -14.00
CA ASN A 195 -9.44 2.67 -12.82
C ASN A 195 -8.97 1.88 -11.59
N VAL A 196 -7.95 2.37 -10.91
CA VAL A 196 -7.37 1.71 -9.73
C VAL A 196 -8.35 1.58 -8.59
N MET A 197 -9.20 2.58 -8.35
CA MET A 197 -10.16 2.56 -7.25
C MET A 197 -11.31 1.58 -7.51
N GLU A 198 -11.74 1.45 -8.76
CA GLU A 198 -12.73 0.43 -9.16
C GLU A 198 -12.17 -0.98 -8.98
N GLN A 199 -10.91 -1.20 -9.37
CA GLN A 199 -10.25 -2.49 -9.15
C GLN A 199 -10.12 -2.81 -7.65
N LEU A 200 -9.67 -1.86 -6.83
CA LEU A 200 -9.54 -2.01 -5.38
C LEU A 200 -10.89 -2.21 -4.67
N ALA A 201 -11.98 -1.67 -5.22
CA ALA A 201 -13.33 -1.90 -4.70
C ALA A 201 -13.73 -3.40 -4.77
N GLY A 202 -13.12 -4.17 -5.67
CA GLY A 202 -13.28 -5.62 -5.78
C GLY A 202 -12.65 -6.43 -4.66
N LEU A 203 -11.84 -5.81 -3.77
CA LEU A 203 -11.25 -6.51 -2.63
C LEU A 203 -12.33 -6.99 -1.66
N PRO A 204 -12.33 -8.28 -1.28
CA PRO A 204 -13.14 -8.77 -0.17
C PRO A 204 -12.78 -8.04 1.13
N ASP A 205 -13.78 -7.76 1.98
CA ASP A 205 -13.60 -7.04 3.25
C ASP A 205 -12.53 -7.69 4.15
N ALA A 206 -12.43 -9.02 4.11
CA ALA A 206 -11.46 -9.78 4.87
C ALA A 206 -9.99 -9.45 4.53
N TRP A 207 -9.74 -8.85 3.35
CA TRP A 207 -8.39 -8.51 2.85
C TRP A 207 -8.13 -6.98 2.76
N ARG A 208 -9.02 -6.17 3.28
CA ARG A 208 -8.89 -4.70 3.32
C ARG A 208 -8.04 -4.17 4.47
#